data_89d4e88a125aaacf04826d09a95309fe
#
_entry.id   89d4e88a125aaacf04826d09a95309fe
#
_cell.length_a   1.000
_cell.length_b   1.000
_cell.length_c   1.000
_cell.angle_alpha   90.00
_cell.angle_beta   90.00
_cell.angle_gamma   90.00
#
_symmetry.space_group_name_H-M   'P 1'
#
loop_
_entity.id
_entity.type
_entity.pdbx_description
1 polymer ?
#
loop_
_entity_poly.entity_id
_entity_poly.type
_entity_poly.pdbx_seq_one_letter_code
_entity_poly.pdbx_strand_id
1 'polypeptide(L)'
;HPSFTLVEELDGMQVEGVYCFFLPFFTDDILLDELEEIGDKRKKNILFGHFAVTGSKNMDGSEVSNLLKPSMFQMFKKVYLGHYHNYQRVGENIYHLGSVQQNNFGEDEKKGFWLLDSDLNVDLVSSTKGQVFKKLEIDLGETPHKQAVSLIKKFKKENPTARVRVEVWGEQSSLDAFDKDAFT
;
A
#
# COMPACT_ATOMS: atom_id res chain seq x y z
N HIS A 1 1.08 -26.29 -16.37
CA HIS A 1 1.81 -25.07 -16.02
C HIS A 1 0.82 -23.92 -16.01
N PRO A 2 0.85 -23.04 -15.01
CA PRO A 2 0.07 -21.82 -15.09
C PRO A 2 0.54 -21.03 -16.33
N SER A 3 -0.38 -20.68 -17.21
CA SER A 3 -0.07 -19.77 -18.30
C SER A 3 -0.01 -18.36 -17.74
N PHE A 4 1.05 -17.64 -18.03
CA PHE A 4 1.16 -16.21 -17.75
C PHE A 4 0.81 -15.45 -19.02
N THR A 5 0.05 -14.37 -18.88
CA THR A 5 -0.18 -13.42 -19.96
C THR A 5 0.53 -12.12 -19.57
N LEU A 6 1.44 -11.66 -20.41
CA LEU A 6 2.04 -10.34 -20.29
C LEU A 6 1.13 -9.34 -21.01
N VAL A 7 0.76 -8.27 -20.32
CA VAL A 7 -0.06 -7.19 -20.88
C VAL A 7 0.87 -5.98 -21.06
N GLU A 8 1.18 -5.63 -22.31
CA GLU A 8 2.10 -4.54 -22.69
C GLU A 8 1.37 -3.31 -23.23
N GLU A 9 0.10 -3.46 -23.58
CA GLU A 9 -0.80 -2.42 -24.07
C GLU A 9 -2.17 -2.57 -23.40
N LEU A 10 -3.09 -1.62 -23.62
CA LEU A 10 -4.46 -1.75 -23.12
C LEU A 10 -5.10 -3.03 -23.67
N ASP A 11 -5.50 -3.91 -22.77
CA ASP A 11 -6.17 -5.16 -23.11
C ASP A 11 -7.43 -5.35 -22.25
N GLY A 12 -8.31 -6.24 -22.65
CA GLY A 12 -9.51 -6.55 -21.91
C GLY A 12 -10.04 -7.95 -22.15
N MET A 13 -10.49 -8.55 -21.03
CA MET A 13 -11.10 -9.89 -21.09
C MET A 13 -12.38 -9.94 -20.27
N GLN A 14 -13.24 -10.90 -20.61
CA GLN A 14 -14.44 -11.20 -19.83
C GLN A 14 -14.16 -12.35 -18.86
N VAL A 15 -14.40 -12.10 -17.57
CA VAL A 15 -14.28 -13.10 -16.51
C VAL A 15 -15.62 -13.17 -15.78
N GLU A 16 -16.29 -14.31 -15.83
CA GLU A 16 -17.57 -14.58 -15.14
C GLU A 16 -18.63 -13.48 -15.30
N GLY A 17 -18.77 -12.94 -16.51
CA GLY A 17 -19.74 -11.90 -16.83
C GLY A 17 -19.30 -10.45 -16.48
N VAL A 18 -18.13 -10.28 -15.90
CA VAL A 18 -17.48 -8.99 -15.67
C VAL A 18 -16.44 -8.74 -16.74
N TYR A 19 -16.45 -7.55 -17.34
CA TYR A 19 -15.40 -7.17 -18.27
C TYR A 19 -14.27 -6.48 -17.52
N CYS A 20 -13.06 -7.04 -17.61
CA CYS A 20 -11.85 -6.58 -16.95
C CYS A 20 -10.95 -5.92 -17.99
N PHE A 21 -10.62 -4.65 -17.76
CA PHE A 21 -9.59 -3.93 -18.49
C PHE A 21 -8.27 -4.01 -17.74
N PHE A 22 -7.19 -4.16 -18.45
CA PHE A 22 -5.82 -4.17 -17.92
C PHE A 22 -5.05 -3.05 -18.60
N LEU A 23 -4.65 -2.05 -17.83
CA LEU A 23 -3.92 -0.89 -18.31
C LEU A 23 -2.52 -0.92 -17.68
N PRO A 24 -1.46 -1.21 -18.48
CA PRO A 24 -0.10 -1.22 -18.00
C PRO A 24 0.36 0.16 -17.51
N PHE A 25 1.56 0.20 -16.94
CA PHE A 25 2.17 1.46 -16.55
C PHE A 25 2.64 2.23 -17.78
N PHE A 26 2.15 3.46 -17.93
CA PHE A 26 2.56 4.44 -18.92
C PHE A 26 2.76 5.81 -18.27
N THR A 27 3.23 6.77 -19.02
CA THR A 27 3.20 8.20 -18.61
C THR A 27 1.75 8.72 -18.60
N ASP A 28 1.49 9.75 -17.80
CA ASP A 28 0.13 10.26 -17.60
C ASP A 28 -0.58 10.67 -18.91
N ASP A 29 0.14 11.20 -19.89
CA ASP A 29 -0.36 11.58 -21.20
C ASP A 29 -0.84 10.35 -22.00
N ILE A 30 -0.05 9.30 -22.07
CA ILE A 30 -0.44 8.02 -22.72
C ILE A 30 -1.62 7.39 -22.00
N LEU A 31 -1.63 7.40 -20.66
CA LEU A 31 -2.75 6.88 -19.87
C LEU A 31 -4.06 7.62 -20.16
N LEU A 32 -4.01 8.92 -20.42
CA LEU A 32 -5.19 9.71 -20.80
C LEU A 32 -5.74 9.27 -22.16
N ASP A 33 -4.88 9.10 -23.15
CA ASP A 33 -5.27 8.65 -24.50
C ASP A 33 -5.91 7.25 -24.45
N GLU A 34 -5.30 6.32 -23.72
CA GLU A 34 -5.83 4.95 -23.53
C GLU A 34 -7.18 4.94 -22.79
N LEU A 35 -7.37 5.80 -21.79
CA LEU A 35 -8.66 5.91 -21.10
C LEU A 35 -9.77 6.46 -22.00
N GLU A 36 -9.46 7.37 -22.92
CA GLU A 36 -10.40 7.87 -23.90
C GLU A 36 -10.85 6.78 -24.89
N GLU A 37 -9.95 5.88 -25.27
CA GLU A 37 -10.28 4.74 -26.17
C GLU A 37 -11.26 3.74 -25.52
N ILE A 38 -11.18 3.51 -24.21
CA ILE A 38 -12.09 2.60 -23.50
C ILE A 38 -13.53 3.05 -23.65
N GLY A 39 -13.77 4.35 -23.50
CA GLY A 39 -15.11 4.94 -23.65
C GLY A 39 -16.17 4.28 -22.77
N ASP A 40 -17.41 4.79 -22.83
CA ASP A 40 -18.55 4.27 -22.03
C ASP A 40 -19.19 3.04 -22.69
N LYS A 41 -18.41 1.98 -22.86
CA LYS A 41 -18.88 0.84 -23.67
C LYS A 41 -19.60 -0.28 -22.89
N ARG A 42 -19.51 -0.35 -21.52
CA ARG A 42 -20.02 -1.55 -20.79
C ARG A 42 -20.45 -1.28 -19.34
N LYS A 43 -21.60 -1.88 -18.96
CA LYS A 43 -22.25 -1.68 -17.65
C LYS A 43 -21.57 -2.36 -16.45
N LYS A 44 -20.72 -3.37 -16.66
CA LYS A 44 -20.00 -4.07 -15.57
C LYS A 44 -18.53 -4.18 -15.94
N ASN A 45 -17.82 -3.10 -15.85
CA ASN A 45 -16.41 -3.07 -16.13
C ASN A 45 -15.60 -2.74 -14.86
N ILE A 46 -14.47 -3.35 -14.76
CA ILE A 46 -13.44 -3.02 -13.79
C ILE A 46 -12.14 -2.73 -14.52
N LEU A 47 -11.33 -1.86 -13.94
CA LEU A 47 -10.01 -1.51 -14.45
C LEU A 47 -8.96 -1.99 -13.46
N PHE A 48 -7.95 -2.66 -13.98
CA PHE A 48 -6.70 -2.95 -13.27
C PHE A 48 -5.59 -2.12 -13.89
N GLY A 49 -4.78 -1.45 -13.07
CA GLY A 49 -3.67 -0.64 -13.54
C GLY A 49 -2.58 -0.44 -12.51
N HIS A 50 -1.50 0.28 -12.90
CA HIS A 50 -0.38 0.57 -12.02
C HIS A 50 0.07 2.02 -12.18
N PHE A 51 -0.63 2.93 -11.55
CA PHE A 51 -0.36 4.38 -11.62
C PHE A 51 -0.96 5.12 -10.41
N ALA A 52 -0.54 6.38 -10.21
CA ALA A 52 -1.11 7.27 -9.21
C ALA A 52 -2.30 8.05 -9.79
N VAL A 53 -3.24 8.41 -8.93
CA VAL A 53 -4.39 9.28 -9.24
C VAL A 53 -4.38 10.46 -8.28
N THR A 54 -4.79 11.63 -8.72
CA THR A 54 -4.94 12.81 -7.86
C THR A 54 -5.76 12.49 -6.61
N GLY A 55 -5.26 12.89 -5.43
CA GLY A 55 -5.84 12.58 -4.14
C GLY A 55 -5.33 11.28 -3.51
N SER A 56 -4.48 10.52 -4.21
CA SER A 56 -3.71 9.44 -3.58
C SER A 56 -2.72 10.01 -2.58
N LYS A 57 -2.43 9.27 -1.51
CA LYS A 57 -1.50 9.70 -0.46
C LYS A 57 -0.17 8.97 -0.54
N ASN A 58 0.90 9.74 -0.47
CA ASN A 58 2.25 9.24 -0.27
C ASN A 58 2.43 8.71 1.17
N MET A 59 3.55 8.03 1.46
CA MET A 59 3.85 7.50 2.79
C MET A 59 4.01 8.60 3.87
N ASP A 60 4.38 9.81 3.48
CA ASP A 60 4.47 10.98 4.36
C ASP A 60 3.12 11.69 4.59
N GLY A 61 2.04 11.18 4.01
CA GLY A 61 0.69 11.73 4.09
C GLY A 61 0.40 12.85 3.09
N SER A 62 1.39 13.29 2.30
CA SER A 62 1.17 14.29 1.25
C SER A 62 0.26 13.73 0.14
N GLU A 63 -0.59 14.59 -0.43
CA GLU A 63 -1.48 14.20 -1.52
C GLU A 63 -0.83 14.42 -2.89
N VAL A 64 -1.08 13.48 -3.78
CA VAL A 64 -0.66 13.56 -5.19
C VAL A 64 -1.60 14.47 -5.96
N SER A 65 -1.02 15.31 -6.82
CA SER A 65 -1.72 16.09 -7.82
C SER A 65 -1.06 15.85 -9.18
N ASN A 66 -1.77 15.17 -10.08
CA ASN A 66 -1.32 14.84 -11.42
C ASN A 66 -2.45 15.03 -12.44
N LEU A 67 -2.26 14.59 -13.68
CA LEU A 67 -3.25 14.71 -14.75
C LEU A 67 -4.44 13.77 -14.57
N LEU A 68 -4.23 12.63 -13.93
CA LEU A 68 -5.26 11.62 -13.74
C LEU A 68 -6.20 11.98 -12.57
N LYS A 69 -7.39 12.45 -12.90
CA LYS A 69 -8.39 12.86 -11.90
C LYS A 69 -9.37 11.72 -11.61
N PRO A 70 -9.86 11.55 -10.35
CA PRO A 70 -10.85 10.52 -10.03
C PRO A 70 -12.10 10.52 -10.91
N SER A 71 -12.52 11.70 -11.41
CA SER A 71 -13.68 11.84 -12.29
C SER A 71 -13.54 11.09 -13.63
N MET A 72 -12.31 10.90 -14.10
CA MET A 72 -12.03 10.18 -15.36
C MET A 72 -12.33 8.68 -15.26
N PHE A 73 -12.42 8.16 -14.04
CA PHE A 73 -12.64 6.73 -13.78
C PHE A 73 -14.08 6.39 -13.40
N GLN A 74 -15.01 7.34 -13.44
CA GLN A 74 -16.41 7.11 -13.07
C GLN A 74 -17.15 6.14 -13.98
N MET A 75 -16.65 5.91 -15.21
CA MET A 75 -17.20 4.93 -16.14
C MET A 75 -17.01 3.49 -15.65
N PHE A 76 -16.03 3.24 -14.77
CA PHE A 76 -15.77 1.92 -14.20
C PHE A 76 -16.54 1.72 -12.90
N LYS A 77 -17.04 0.52 -12.65
CA LYS A 77 -17.63 0.16 -11.36
C LYS A 77 -16.59 0.14 -10.26
N LYS A 78 -15.41 -0.39 -10.57
CA LYS A 78 -14.26 -0.47 -9.68
C LYS A 78 -12.97 -0.26 -10.47
N VAL A 79 -12.01 0.37 -9.83
CA VAL A 79 -10.66 0.56 -10.34
C VAL A 79 -9.69 0.06 -9.28
N TYR A 80 -8.88 -0.91 -9.63
CA TYR A 80 -7.90 -1.53 -8.76
C TYR A 80 -6.50 -1.20 -9.24
N LEU A 81 -5.75 -0.49 -8.40
CA LEU A 81 -4.44 0.04 -8.74
C LEU A 81 -3.34 -0.57 -7.87
N GLY A 82 -2.22 -0.89 -8.50
CA GLY A 82 -0.93 -1.03 -7.85
C GLY A 82 -0.32 0.34 -7.53
N HIS A 83 1.01 0.42 -7.47
CA HIS A 83 1.85 1.58 -7.23
C HIS A 83 2.05 1.90 -5.73
N TYR A 84 1.01 2.21 -4.97
CA TYR A 84 1.12 2.47 -3.54
C TYR A 84 1.13 1.17 -2.74
N HIS A 85 2.05 1.09 -1.76
CA HIS A 85 2.20 -0.10 -0.94
C HIS A 85 1.21 -0.17 0.23
N ASN A 86 0.65 0.96 0.67
CA ASN A 86 -0.44 0.95 1.64
C ASN A 86 -1.78 0.99 0.92
N TYR A 87 -2.72 0.19 1.44
CA TYR A 87 -4.09 0.22 0.93
C TYR A 87 -4.69 1.61 1.15
N GLN A 88 -5.32 2.13 0.12
CA GLN A 88 -6.08 3.38 0.22
C GLN A 88 -7.20 3.44 -0.81
N ARG A 89 -8.28 4.14 -0.45
CA ARG A 89 -9.38 4.43 -1.35
C ARG A 89 -9.32 5.89 -1.79
N VAL A 90 -9.47 6.12 -3.08
CA VAL A 90 -9.52 7.45 -3.68
C VAL A 90 -10.89 7.64 -4.33
N GLY A 91 -11.65 8.65 -3.88
CA GLY A 91 -13.03 8.84 -4.35
C GLY A 91 -13.94 7.66 -4.02
N GLU A 92 -14.86 7.34 -4.93
CA GLU A 92 -15.92 6.35 -4.67
C GLU A 92 -15.55 4.93 -5.11
N ASN A 93 -14.80 4.78 -6.20
CA ASN A 93 -14.60 3.51 -6.88
C ASN A 93 -13.14 3.13 -7.13
N ILE A 94 -12.15 3.92 -6.70
CA ILE A 94 -10.73 3.69 -6.93
C ILE A 94 -10.06 3.15 -5.66
N TYR A 95 -9.30 2.07 -5.80
CA TYR A 95 -8.64 1.38 -4.70
C TYR A 95 -7.19 1.06 -5.08
N HIS A 96 -6.23 1.64 -4.34
CA HIS A 96 -4.86 1.12 -4.35
C HIS A 96 -4.81 -0.09 -3.43
N LEU A 97 -4.44 -1.25 -3.99
CA LEU A 97 -4.56 -2.53 -3.29
C LEU A 97 -3.47 -2.77 -2.24
N GLY A 98 -2.40 -1.97 -2.31
CA GLY A 98 -1.24 -2.18 -1.44
C GLY A 98 -0.32 -3.31 -1.91
N SER A 99 0.69 -3.57 -1.12
CA SER A 99 1.65 -4.66 -1.36
C SER A 99 1.29 -5.93 -0.58
N VAL A 100 1.75 -7.09 -1.07
CA VAL A 100 1.50 -8.39 -0.43
C VAL A 100 2.23 -8.52 0.90
N GLN A 101 3.34 -7.82 1.09
CA GLN A 101 4.14 -7.78 2.30
C GLN A 101 4.68 -6.38 2.56
N GLN A 102 5.12 -6.12 3.78
CA GLN A 102 5.83 -4.88 4.09
C GLN A 102 7.21 -4.87 3.41
N ASN A 103 7.61 -3.72 2.86
CA ASN A 103 8.93 -3.49 2.28
C ASN A 103 9.79 -2.56 3.15
N ASN A 104 9.17 -1.80 4.06
CA ASN A 104 9.87 -0.87 4.95
C ASN A 104 9.06 -0.55 6.22
N PHE A 105 9.65 0.25 7.13
CA PHE A 105 9.07 0.63 8.42
C PHE A 105 7.94 1.67 8.34
N GLY A 106 7.70 2.30 7.20
CA GLY A 106 6.63 3.29 7.00
C GLY A 106 5.33 2.68 6.49
N GLU A 107 5.33 1.39 6.21
CA GLU A 107 4.16 0.71 5.66
C GLU A 107 3.28 0.09 6.75
N ASP A 108 1.97 0.05 6.47
CA ASP A 108 0.99 -0.63 7.32
C ASP A 108 1.35 -2.11 7.50
N GLU A 109 1.05 -2.65 8.68
CA GLU A 109 1.26 -4.07 8.99
C GLU A 109 0.26 -4.98 8.27
N LYS A 110 -0.92 -4.47 7.94
CA LYS A 110 -1.98 -5.23 7.28
C LYS A 110 -1.67 -5.37 5.79
N LYS A 111 -1.06 -6.49 5.44
CA LYS A 111 -0.65 -6.84 4.07
C LYS A 111 -1.30 -8.14 3.62
N GLY A 112 -1.40 -8.33 2.30
CA GLY A 112 -2.00 -9.52 1.73
C GLY A 112 -2.34 -9.36 0.26
N PHE A 113 -3.21 -10.24 -0.22
CA PHE A 113 -3.79 -10.16 -1.55
C PHE A 113 -5.32 -10.11 -1.44
N TRP A 114 -5.95 -9.59 -2.48
CA TRP A 114 -7.39 -9.40 -2.51
C TRP A 114 -8.05 -10.48 -3.37
N LEU A 115 -9.12 -11.05 -2.84
CA LEU A 115 -10.03 -11.88 -3.61
C LEU A 115 -11.20 -11.02 -4.08
N LEU A 116 -11.51 -11.11 -5.37
CA LEU A 116 -12.64 -10.44 -5.99
C LEU A 116 -13.66 -11.50 -6.41
N ASP A 117 -14.91 -11.35 -5.98
CA ASP A 117 -16.00 -12.21 -6.40
C ASP A 117 -16.76 -11.63 -7.63
N SER A 118 -17.70 -12.40 -8.17
CA SER A 118 -18.55 -12.01 -9.31
C SER A 118 -19.48 -10.83 -9.02
N ASP A 119 -19.76 -10.54 -7.76
CA ASP A 119 -20.55 -9.39 -7.31
C ASP A 119 -19.70 -8.14 -7.07
N LEU A 120 -18.38 -8.23 -7.32
CA LEU A 120 -17.37 -7.19 -7.12
C LEU A 120 -17.12 -6.85 -5.64
N ASN A 121 -17.42 -7.77 -4.72
CA ASN A 121 -16.93 -7.66 -3.37
C ASN A 121 -15.47 -8.06 -3.29
N VAL A 122 -14.72 -7.42 -2.42
CA VAL A 122 -13.30 -7.68 -2.24
C VAL A 122 -13.01 -8.04 -0.79
N ASP A 123 -12.31 -9.15 -0.60
CA ASP A 123 -11.86 -9.63 0.68
C ASP A 123 -10.33 -9.69 0.73
N LEU A 124 -9.75 -9.11 1.78
CA LEU A 124 -8.31 -9.18 2.01
C LEU A 124 -7.95 -10.51 2.67
N VAL A 125 -7.19 -11.32 1.95
CA VAL A 125 -6.51 -12.49 2.52
C VAL A 125 -5.16 -12.02 3.07
N SER A 126 -5.07 -11.89 4.39
CA SER A 126 -3.87 -11.40 5.05
C SER A 126 -2.69 -12.33 4.82
N SER A 127 -1.56 -11.77 4.41
CA SER A 127 -0.30 -12.50 4.31
C SER A 127 0.27 -12.72 5.71
N THR A 128 0.50 -13.99 6.05
CA THR A 128 1.25 -14.40 7.25
C THR A 128 2.71 -14.72 6.91
N LYS A 129 3.06 -14.61 5.64
CA LYS A 129 4.40 -14.85 5.09
C LYS A 129 5.05 -13.53 4.69
N GLY A 130 6.37 -13.49 4.76
CA GLY A 130 7.14 -12.33 4.38
C GLY A 130 7.80 -11.63 5.57
N GLN A 131 8.56 -10.58 5.26
CA GLN A 131 9.26 -9.80 6.26
C GLN A 131 8.28 -8.88 7.00
N VAL A 132 8.32 -8.91 8.32
CA VAL A 132 7.57 -8.00 9.18
C VAL A 132 8.50 -6.91 9.68
N PHE A 133 8.04 -5.65 9.61
CA PHE A 133 8.75 -4.48 10.12
C PHE A 133 7.97 -3.92 11.31
N LYS A 134 8.66 -3.73 12.42
CA LYS A 134 8.08 -3.20 13.66
C LYS A 134 8.87 -1.99 14.15
N LYS A 135 8.16 -0.96 14.57
CA LYS A 135 8.75 0.26 15.07
C LYS A 135 8.37 0.47 16.54
N LEU A 136 9.35 0.81 17.37
CA LEU A 136 9.14 1.24 18.74
C LEU A 136 9.68 2.67 18.88
N GLU A 137 8.83 3.55 19.35
CA GLU A 137 9.17 4.95 19.60
C GLU A 137 9.19 5.20 21.09
N ILE A 138 10.23 5.87 21.59
CA ILE A 138 10.44 6.15 23.01
C ILE A 138 10.85 7.61 23.17
N ASP A 139 10.07 8.36 23.95
CA ASP A 139 10.43 9.69 24.42
C ASP A 139 11.05 9.59 25.82
N LEU A 140 12.33 9.96 25.95
CA LEU A 140 13.05 9.97 27.24
C LEU A 140 12.62 11.13 28.15
N GLY A 141 11.89 12.13 27.63
CA GLY A 141 11.26 13.15 28.45
C GLY A 141 10.11 12.60 29.28
N GLU A 142 9.43 11.58 28.78
CA GLU A 142 8.28 10.93 29.45
C GLU A 142 8.65 9.55 30.04
N THR A 143 9.66 8.88 29.48
CA THR A 143 10.02 7.50 29.83
C THR A 143 11.38 7.43 30.50
N PRO A 144 11.47 7.07 31.79
CA PRO A 144 12.77 6.89 32.48
C PRO A 144 13.67 5.85 31.80
N HIS A 145 14.97 6.09 31.77
CA HIS A 145 15.96 5.25 31.06
C HIS A 145 15.82 3.74 31.35
N LYS A 146 15.65 3.35 32.63
CA LYS A 146 15.46 1.93 32.99
C LYS A 146 14.21 1.33 32.41
N GLN A 147 13.12 2.10 32.33
CA GLN A 147 11.88 1.69 31.72
C GLN A 147 12.04 1.58 30.21
N ALA A 148 12.69 2.53 29.56
CA ALA A 148 12.98 2.51 28.13
C ALA A 148 13.75 1.23 27.72
N VAL A 149 14.82 0.91 28.45
CA VAL A 149 15.59 -0.34 28.24
C VAL A 149 14.70 -1.59 28.40
N SER A 150 13.85 -1.59 29.43
CA SER A 150 12.93 -2.71 29.65
C SER A 150 11.92 -2.87 28.49
N LEU A 151 11.38 -1.75 27.98
CA LEU A 151 10.48 -1.73 26.83
C LEU A 151 11.15 -2.27 25.57
N ILE A 152 12.40 -1.86 25.30
CA ILE A 152 13.16 -2.37 24.14
C ILE A 152 13.35 -3.88 24.22
N LYS A 153 13.78 -4.39 25.37
CA LYS A 153 13.99 -5.83 25.57
C LYS A 153 12.68 -6.62 25.42
N LYS A 154 11.59 -6.11 25.99
CA LYS A 154 10.25 -6.70 25.85
C LYS A 154 9.81 -6.71 24.38
N PHE A 155 9.94 -5.58 23.70
CA PHE A 155 9.55 -5.44 22.31
C PHE A 155 10.29 -6.40 21.36
N LYS A 156 11.62 -6.53 21.55
CA LYS A 156 12.42 -7.52 20.82
C LYS A 156 11.95 -8.96 21.07
N LYS A 157 11.68 -9.30 22.34
CA LYS A 157 11.21 -10.63 22.72
C LYS A 157 9.83 -10.97 22.14
N GLU A 158 8.96 -9.98 22.02
CA GLU A 158 7.61 -10.13 21.44
C GLU A 158 7.62 -10.20 19.90
N ASN A 159 8.71 -9.75 19.26
CA ASN A 159 8.85 -9.67 17.82
C ASN A 159 10.11 -10.40 17.29
N PRO A 160 10.29 -11.69 17.59
CA PRO A 160 11.57 -12.39 17.39
C PRO A 160 11.97 -12.56 15.91
N THR A 161 11.02 -12.51 14.99
CA THR A 161 11.24 -12.69 13.55
C THR A 161 11.10 -11.40 12.75
N ALA A 162 10.70 -10.31 13.41
CA ALA A 162 10.53 -9.02 12.76
C ALA A 162 11.87 -8.27 12.62
N ARG A 163 11.96 -7.43 11.59
CA ARG A 163 12.93 -6.34 11.58
C ARG A 163 12.42 -5.27 12.53
N VAL A 164 13.20 -4.97 13.55
CA VAL A 164 12.85 -3.99 14.57
C VAL A 164 13.64 -2.71 14.38
N ARG A 165 12.95 -1.57 14.37
CA ARG A 165 13.54 -0.23 14.50
C ARG A 165 13.12 0.35 15.84
N VAL A 166 14.10 0.84 16.61
CA VAL A 166 13.84 1.59 17.83
C VAL A 166 14.29 3.02 17.60
N GLU A 167 13.38 3.96 17.76
CA GLU A 167 13.64 5.40 17.70
C GLU A 167 13.49 5.96 19.09
N VAL A 168 14.57 6.60 19.57
CA VAL A 168 14.62 7.21 20.91
C VAL A 168 14.93 8.69 20.73
N TRP A 169 14.12 9.55 21.32
CA TRP A 169 14.31 10.99 21.32
C TRP A 169 14.21 11.56 22.73
N GLY A 170 14.64 12.79 22.91
CA GLY A 170 14.66 13.51 24.16
C GLY A 170 15.70 14.62 24.16
N GLU A 171 15.93 15.26 25.30
CA GLU A 171 17.01 16.24 25.47
C GLU A 171 18.36 15.57 25.25
N GLN A 172 19.34 16.34 24.72
CA GLN A 172 20.67 15.81 24.39
C GLN A 172 21.36 15.13 25.58
N SER A 173 21.22 15.70 26.76
CA SER A 173 21.77 15.13 28.02
C SER A 173 21.18 13.75 28.34
N SER A 174 19.90 13.55 28.08
CA SER A 174 19.22 12.25 28.27
C SER A 174 19.65 11.23 27.21
N LEU A 175 19.82 11.67 25.96
CA LEU A 175 20.30 10.82 24.87
C LEU A 175 21.76 10.38 25.09
N ASP A 176 22.63 11.28 25.62
CA ASP A 176 24.02 10.96 25.88
C ASP A 176 24.18 9.99 27.07
N ALA A 177 23.28 10.07 28.04
CA ALA A 177 23.26 9.17 29.20
C ALA A 177 22.52 7.84 28.93
N PHE A 178 21.87 7.68 27.76
CA PHE A 178 21.13 6.49 27.45
C PHE A 178 22.06 5.32 27.08
N ASP A 179 21.82 4.17 27.70
CA ASP A 179 22.56 2.94 27.44
C ASP A 179 22.28 2.40 26.04
N LYS A 180 23.20 2.62 25.12
CA LYS A 180 23.07 2.16 23.71
C LYS A 180 23.32 0.67 23.58
N ASP A 181 23.90 -0.01 24.53
CA ASP A 181 24.13 -1.46 24.52
C ASP A 181 22.80 -2.23 24.72
N ALA A 182 21.73 -1.53 25.18
CA ALA A 182 20.40 -2.08 25.23
C ALA A 182 19.85 -2.47 23.84
N PHE A 183 20.48 -1.98 22.75
CA PHE A 183 20.07 -2.30 21.38
C PHE A 183 20.70 -3.59 20.84
N THR A 184 21.75 -4.09 21.43
CA THR A 184 22.39 -5.36 21.07
C THR A 184 21.68 -6.52 21.73
#